data_7f3456c89176967e342127813cea21d7
#
_entry.id   7f3456c89176967e342127813cea21d7
#
_cell.length_a   1.000
_cell.length_b   1.000
_cell.length_c   1.000
_cell.angle_alpha   90.00
_cell.angle_beta   90.00
_cell.angle_gamma   90.00
#
_symmetry.space_group_name_H-M   'P 1'
#
loop_
_entity.id
_entity.type
_entity.pdbx_description
1 polymer ?
#
loop_
_entity_poly.entity_id
_entity_poly.type
_entity_poly.pdbx_seq_one_letter_code
_entity_poly.pdbx_strand_id
1 'polypeptide(L)'
;TGTHTVDGNIFDGTGSAGAMDQLHSVDTRVSITGYDGVTTTLDPYTGSTMSNITGHYGTLAIAADGSYTYTLNPGISLSTITSKEVFNYTLTDASGTTDTASLTIDMAPKFVSSEHNDVISGTAYGDTLIYQVLNNTAGNATAGNSTGDHWTNFSLTQGDKIDIGDLLVGWNGSASTLGNYVSVSQSGNNTVISIDRDGTGAAYTKSALVTLDNVQTTYDELVNQQHIIT
;
A
#
# COMPACT_ATOMS: atom_id res chain seq x y z
N THR A 1 -14.71 6.22 9.50
CA THR A 1 -13.33 5.89 9.94
C THR A 1 -13.27 4.39 10.16
N GLY A 2 -12.83 3.64 9.15
CA GLY A 2 -12.64 2.20 9.24
C GLY A 2 -11.45 1.85 10.13
N THR A 3 -11.45 0.64 10.71
CA THR A 3 -10.27 0.08 11.38
C THR A 3 -9.33 -0.43 10.29
N HIS A 4 -8.10 0.05 10.26
CA HIS A 4 -7.08 -0.41 9.32
C HIS A 4 -6.30 -1.56 9.96
N THR A 5 -6.45 -2.77 9.40
CA THR A 5 -5.78 -3.98 9.88
C THR A 5 -5.01 -4.67 8.77
N VAL A 6 -3.93 -5.35 9.15
CA VAL A 6 -3.17 -6.27 8.29
C VAL A 6 -3.01 -7.59 9.04
N ASP A 7 -3.41 -8.67 8.41
CA ASP A 7 -3.32 -10.03 8.95
C ASP A 7 -2.25 -10.83 8.22
N GLY A 8 -1.67 -11.84 8.89
CA GLY A 8 -0.71 -12.76 8.29
C GLY A 8 -0.19 -13.78 9.28
N ASN A 9 0.88 -14.48 8.88
CA ASN A 9 1.58 -15.43 9.73
C ASN A 9 3.08 -15.32 9.50
N ILE A 10 3.87 -15.22 10.57
CA ILE A 10 5.33 -15.05 10.50
C ILE A 10 6.06 -16.32 10.04
N PHE A 11 5.44 -17.50 10.16
CA PHE A 11 6.05 -18.77 9.82
C PHE A 11 5.69 -19.28 8.42
N ASP A 12 4.59 -18.83 7.81
CA ASP A 12 4.17 -19.24 6.47
C ASP A 12 4.35 -18.13 5.41
N GLY A 13 4.76 -16.93 5.84
CA GLY A 13 5.01 -15.79 4.96
C GLY A 13 3.76 -15.14 4.38
N THR A 14 2.57 -15.45 4.90
CA THR A 14 1.33 -14.77 4.50
C THR A 14 1.21 -13.40 5.13
N GLY A 15 0.60 -12.44 4.43
CA GLY A 15 0.38 -11.08 4.88
C GLY A 15 1.43 -10.09 4.38
N SER A 16 2.18 -9.45 5.25
CA SER A 16 3.20 -8.47 4.85
C SER A 16 4.46 -9.12 4.26
N ALA A 17 5.13 -8.42 3.35
CA ALA A 17 6.36 -8.89 2.72
C ALA A 17 7.50 -9.04 3.74
N GLY A 18 7.81 -10.25 4.09
CA GLY A 18 8.97 -10.64 4.92
C GLY A 18 9.52 -11.98 4.43
N ALA A 19 10.78 -12.26 4.71
CA ALA A 19 11.30 -13.61 4.51
C ALA A 19 10.55 -14.56 5.45
N MET A 20 10.12 -15.71 4.93
CA MET A 20 9.54 -16.77 5.75
C MET A 20 10.58 -17.22 6.77
N ASP A 21 10.19 -17.27 8.03
CA ASP A 21 10.96 -17.94 9.04
C ASP A 21 10.40 -19.35 9.22
N GLN A 22 11.24 -20.37 9.23
CA GLN A 22 10.79 -21.74 9.41
C GLN A 22 10.91 -22.13 10.88
N LEU A 23 9.76 -22.35 11.51
CA LEU A 23 9.75 -22.95 12.84
C LEU A 23 10.32 -24.36 12.76
N HIS A 24 11.43 -24.60 13.43
CA HIS A 24 12.00 -25.93 13.56
C HIS A 24 11.31 -26.67 14.73
N SER A 25 11.17 -27.97 14.62
CA SER A 25 10.52 -28.80 15.67
C SER A 25 11.19 -28.75 17.04
N VAL A 26 12.32 -28.08 17.13
CA VAL A 26 13.11 -27.88 18.37
C VAL A 26 12.90 -26.49 18.99
N ASP A 27 12.22 -25.58 18.30
CA ASP A 27 11.99 -24.23 18.78
C ASP A 27 10.93 -24.25 19.88
N THR A 28 11.21 -23.62 21.02
CA THR A 28 10.34 -23.67 22.20
C THR A 28 9.80 -22.31 22.60
N ARG A 29 10.32 -21.23 22.03
CA ARG A 29 9.94 -19.85 22.37
C ARG A 29 10.06 -18.92 21.20
N VAL A 30 9.10 -17.98 21.14
CA VAL A 30 9.17 -16.77 20.31
C VAL A 30 9.17 -15.56 21.23
N SER A 31 10.17 -14.73 21.19
CA SER A 31 10.25 -13.50 22.01
C SER A 31 10.20 -12.28 21.11
N ILE A 32 9.29 -11.34 21.38
CA ILE A 32 9.10 -10.09 20.62
C ILE A 32 9.15 -8.92 21.60
N THR A 33 9.93 -7.89 21.26
CA THR A 33 9.99 -6.65 22.05
C THR A 33 9.22 -5.55 21.34
N GLY A 34 8.25 -4.96 22.05
CA GLY A 34 7.48 -3.82 21.57
C GLY A 34 8.27 -2.50 21.62
N TYR A 35 7.73 -1.45 21.01
CA TYR A 35 8.31 -0.10 21.05
C TYR A 35 8.26 0.55 22.44
N ASP A 36 7.47 0.00 23.35
CA ASP A 36 7.48 0.36 24.79
C ASP A 36 8.61 -0.31 25.58
N GLY A 37 9.43 -1.14 24.93
CA GLY A 37 10.50 -1.90 25.54
C GLY A 37 10.04 -3.16 26.28
N VAL A 38 8.76 -3.50 26.25
CA VAL A 38 8.21 -4.71 26.88
C VAL A 38 8.45 -5.90 25.96
N THR A 39 9.07 -6.96 26.50
CA THR A 39 9.27 -8.22 25.77
C THR A 39 8.17 -9.21 26.13
N THR A 40 7.48 -9.71 25.13
CA THR A 40 6.48 -10.79 25.24
C THR A 40 7.11 -12.09 24.75
N THR A 41 6.93 -13.17 25.52
CA THR A 41 7.42 -14.50 25.15
C THR A 41 6.23 -15.42 24.92
N LEU A 42 6.21 -16.10 23.77
CA LEU A 42 5.18 -17.02 23.32
C LEU A 42 5.80 -18.41 23.18
N ASP A 43 5.03 -19.44 23.53
CA ASP A 43 5.38 -20.84 23.25
C ASP A 43 4.65 -21.25 21.96
N PRO A 44 5.37 -21.58 20.86
CA PRO A 44 4.78 -21.86 19.56
C PRO A 44 3.86 -23.09 19.54
N TYR A 45 3.86 -23.90 20.61
CA TYR A 45 3.06 -25.12 20.67
C TYR A 45 1.82 -25.02 21.61
N THR A 46 1.61 -23.89 22.28
CA THR A 46 0.53 -23.77 23.29
C THR A 46 -0.76 -23.14 22.80
N GLY A 47 -0.90 -22.82 21.50
CA GLY A 47 -2.18 -22.44 20.91
C GLY A 47 -2.26 -20.98 20.45
N SER A 48 -3.47 -20.58 20.04
CA SER A 48 -3.77 -19.33 19.33
C SER A 48 -4.18 -18.15 20.22
N THR A 49 -3.77 -18.11 21.47
CA THR A 49 -4.04 -16.94 22.34
C THR A 49 -3.19 -15.77 21.87
N MET A 50 -3.84 -14.69 21.45
CA MET A 50 -3.17 -13.47 20.98
C MET A 50 -2.56 -12.70 22.15
N SER A 51 -1.32 -12.26 21.98
CA SER A 51 -0.64 -11.29 22.85
C SER A 51 -0.45 -9.97 22.11
N ASN A 52 -0.68 -8.86 22.79
CA ASN A 52 -0.54 -7.53 22.21
C ASN A 52 0.88 -6.99 22.42
N ILE A 53 1.48 -6.56 21.33
CA ILE A 53 2.80 -5.94 21.29
C ILE A 53 2.62 -4.50 20.81
N THR A 54 3.13 -3.55 21.59
CA THR A 54 3.04 -2.12 21.24
C THR A 54 3.92 -1.81 20.04
N GLY A 55 3.34 -1.30 18.95
CA GLY A 55 4.05 -0.77 17.79
C GLY A 55 4.24 0.74 17.89
N HIS A 56 4.93 1.31 16.90
CA HIS A 56 5.13 2.75 16.80
C HIS A 56 3.82 3.47 16.41
N TYR A 57 3.09 2.91 15.45
CA TYR A 57 1.85 3.50 14.93
C TYR A 57 0.61 2.69 15.30
N GLY A 58 0.76 1.47 15.79
CA GLY A 58 -0.35 0.57 16.06
C GLY A 58 -0.02 -0.52 17.08
N THR A 59 -0.84 -1.54 17.08
CA THR A 59 -0.69 -2.70 17.96
C THR A 59 -0.63 -3.98 17.14
N LEU A 60 0.39 -4.80 17.37
CA LEU A 60 0.52 -6.15 16.84
C LEU A 60 -0.09 -7.13 17.84
N ALA A 61 -1.21 -7.76 17.49
CA ALA A 61 -1.71 -8.93 18.18
C ALA A 61 -1.12 -10.17 17.50
N ILE A 62 -0.37 -10.97 18.23
CA ILE A 62 0.30 -12.16 17.68
C ILE A 62 0.06 -13.38 18.57
N ALA A 63 -0.19 -14.53 17.93
CA ALA A 63 -0.34 -15.82 18.61
C ALA A 63 0.95 -16.64 18.52
N ALA A 64 1.02 -17.66 19.35
CA ALA A 64 2.16 -18.57 19.42
C ALA A 64 2.38 -19.38 18.13
N ASP A 65 1.32 -19.63 17.35
CA ASP A 65 1.38 -20.30 16.03
C ASP A 65 1.86 -19.37 14.90
N GLY A 66 2.28 -18.15 15.26
CA GLY A 66 2.78 -17.14 14.32
C GLY A 66 1.71 -16.30 13.64
N SER A 67 0.43 -16.64 13.77
CA SER A 67 -0.65 -15.82 13.23
C SER A 67 -0.69 -14.45 13.92
N TYR A 68 -0.91 -13.39 13.15
CA TYR A 68 -0.94 -12.04 13.67
C TYR A 68 -2.02 -11.18 13.01
N THR A 69 -2.44 -10.15 13.74
CA THR A 69 -3.20 -9.01 13.26
C THR A 69 -2.51 -7.73 13.74
N TYR A 70 -2.08 -6.88 12.82
CA TYR A 70 -1.65 -5.53 13.16
C TYR A 70 -2.79 -4.55 12.97
N THR A 71 -3.04 -3.71 13.96
CA THR A 71 -4.11 -2.70 13.94
C THR A 71 -3.52 -1.30 14.17
N LEU A 72 -3.77 -0.39 13.24
CA LEU A 72 -3.36 1.01 13.38
C LEU A 72 -4.11 1.67 14.56
N ASN A 73 -3.41 2.44 15.38
CA ASN A 73 -4.02 3.12 16.53
C ASN A 73 -5.08 4.13 16.06
N PRO A 74 -6.21 4.23 16.77
CA PRO A 74 -7.25 5.21 16.45
C PRO A 74 -6.71 6.64 16.50
N GLY A 75 -7.06 7.45 15.50
CA GLY A 75 -6.70 8.87 15.45
C GLY A 75 -5.29 9.18 14.95
N ILE A 76 -4.50 8.20 14.54
CA ILE A 76 -3.26 8.44 13.80
C ILE A 76 -3.61 9.13 12.48
N SER A 77 -2.94 10.25 12.21
CA SER A 77 -2.96 10.88 10.89
C SER A 77 -1.99 10.14 9.98
N LEU A 78 -2.45 9.69 8.81
CA LEU A 78 -1.59 9.02 7.83
C LEU A 78 -0.35 9.86 7.48
N SER A 79 -0.49 11.19 7.40
CA SER A 79 0.63 12.11 7.13
C SER A 79 1.73 12.11 8.20
N THR A 80 1.48 11.53 9.37
CA THR A 80 2.50 11.39 10.44
C THR A 80 3.26 10.07 10.37
N ILE A 81 2.86 9.14 9.51
CA ILE A 81 3.56 7.87 9.31
C ILE A 81 4.76 8.13 8.40
N THR A 82 5.96 7.94 8.93
CA THR A 82 7.23 8.26 8.24
C THR A 82 8.12 7.04 8.03
N SER A 83 7.73 5.87 8.52
CA SER A 83 8.53 4.64 8.42
C SER A 83 7.63 3.41 8.41
N LYS A 84 8.20 2.27 8.00
CA LYS A 84 7.57 0.95 8.19
C LYS A 84 7.53 0.62 9.67
N GLU A 85 6.55 -0.20 10.06
CA GLU A 85 6.53 -0.84 11.37
C GLU A 85 7.41 -2.08 11.31
N VAL A 86 8.34 -2.24 12.26
CA VAL A 86 9.26 -3.38 12.27
C VAL A 86 9.29 -3.98 13.67
N PHE A 87 8.92 -5.25 13.78
CA PHE A 87 8.98 -6.03 15.01
C PHE A 87 10.08 -7.08 14.87
N ASN A 88 11.15 -6.93 15.65
CA ASN A 88 12.19 -7.95 15.73
C ASN A 88 11.75 -9.05 16.69
N TYR A 89 11.93 -10.29 16.29
CA TYR A 89 11.64 -11.44 17.15
C TYR A 89 12.79 -12.42 17.17
N THR A 90 12.85 -13.22 18.23
CA THR A 90 13.88 -14.22 18.47
C THR A 90 13.20 -15.56 18.68
N LEU A 91 13.59 -16.56 17.90
CA LEU A 91 13.30 -17.96 18.13
C LEU A 91 14.34 -18.55 19.06
N THR A 92 13.95 -19.41 19.98
CA THR A 92 14.87 -20.08 20.91
C THR A 92 14.52 -21.55 20.96
N ASP A 93 15.48 -22.43 20.72
CA ASP A 93 15.33 -23.88 20.82
C ASP A 93 15.44 -24.39 22.26
N ALA A 94 15.23 -25.70 22.46
CA ALA A 94 15.31 -26.36 23.76
C ALA A 94 16.75 -26.36 24.33
N SER A 95 17.78 -26.18 23.49
CA SER A 95 19.17 -26.08 23.92
C SER A 95 19.58 -24.67 24.33
N GLY A 96 18.70 -23.67 24.06
CA GLY A 96 18.96 -22.26 24.28
C GLY A 96 19.63 -21.57 23.09
N THR A 97 19.77 -22.23 21.94
CA THR A 97 20.26 -21.61 20.70
C THR A 97 19.19 -20.66 20.18
N THR A 98 19.61 -19.49 19.68
CA THR A 98 18.69 -18.46 19.23
C THR A 98 18.90 -18.12 17.76
N ASP A 99 17.80 -17.85 17.05
CA ASP A 99 17.76 -17.22 15.74
C ASP A 99 16.89 -15.97 15.78
N THR A 100 17.16 -14.98 14.94
CA THR A 100 16.48 -13.67 14.96
C THR A 100 15.96 -13.32 13.58
N ALA A 101 14.73 -12.81 13.53
CA ALA A 101 14.12 -12.31 12.31
C ALA A 101 13.27 -11.06 12.58
N SER A 102 12.68 -10.50 11.53
CA SER A 102 11.86 -9.29 11.60
C SER A 102 10.55 -9.46 10.86
N LEU A 103 9.45 -9.09 11.51
CA LEU A 103 8.17 -8.82 10.85
C LEU A 103 8.14 -7.35 10.46
N THR A 104 8.01 -7.06 9.18
CA THR A 104 7.84 -5.70 8.67
C THR A 104 6.42 -5.52 8.16
N ILE A 105 5.69 -4.55 8.75
CA ILE A 105 4.40 -4.09 8.24
C ILE A 105 4.65 -2.89 7.35
N ASP A 106 4.31 -3.01 6.08
CA ASP A 106 4.36 -1.90 5.14
C ASP A 106 3.20 -0.95 5.42
N MET A 107 3.55 0.30 5.72
CA MET A 107 2.58 1.34 6.09
C MET A 107 2.14 2.17 4.89
N ALA A 108 2.62 1.85 3.67
CA ALA A 108 2.22 2.55 2.45
C ALA A 108 0.75 2.20 2.12
N PRO A 109 -0.21 3.10 2.33
CA PRO A 109 -1.60 2.80 2.07
C PRO A 109 -1.89 2.72 0.59
N LYS A 110 -2.90 1.90 0.26
CA LYS A 110 -3.53 1.87 -1.05
C LYS A 110 -4.90 2.51 -0.94
N PHE A 111 -5.10 3.57 -1.70
CA PHE A 111 -6.40 4.24 -1.85
C PHE A 111 -7.07 3.72 -3.10
N VAL A 112 -8.35 3.42 -3.05
CA VAL A 112 -9.13 3.05 -4.23
C VAL A 112 -10.06 4.21 -4.54
N SER A 113 -9.97 4.78 -5.75
CA SER A 113 -10.85 5.84 -6.20
C SER A 113 -12.30 5.37 -6.30
N SER A 114 -13.23 6.25 -5.99
CA SER A 114 -14.67 6.02 -6.04
C SER A 114 -15.33 6.75 -7.22
N GLU A 115 -16.67 6.64 -7.33
CA GLU A 115 -17.46 7.42 -8.29
C GLU A 115 -17.60 8.91 -7.91
N HIS A 116 -17.15 9.30 -6.71
CA HIS A 116 -17.25 10.65 -6.18
C HIS A 116 -15.89 11.35 -6.22
N ASN A 117 -15.90 12.68 -6.12
CA ASN A 117 -14.66 13.45 -6.01
C ASN A 117 -13.95 13.12 -4.70
N ASP A 118 -12.87 12.37 -4.80
CA ASP A 118 -12.06 11.97 -3.66
C ASP A 118 -10.96 13.00 -3.41
N VAL A 119 -10.71 13.27 -2.12
CA VAL A 119 -9.55 14.05 -1.70
C VAL A 119 -8.59 13.12 -0.99
N ILE A 120 -7.50 12.79 -1.67
CA ILE A 120 -6.47 11.88 -1.18
C ILE A 120 -5.43 12.68 -0.40
N SER A 121 -5.15 12.23 0.83
CA SER A 121 -4.01 12.69 1.62
C SER A 121 -3.29 11.45 2.15
N GLY A 122 -2.16 11.16 1.58
CA GLY A 122 -1.34 9.99 1.90
C GLY A 122 -0.46 10.19 3.14
N THR A 123 0.47 9.25 3.32
CA THR A 123 1.48 9.25 4.37
C THR A 123 2.67 10.17 4.00
N ALA A 124 3.71 10.19 4.83
CA ALA A 124 5.00 10.81 4.48
C ALA A 124 5.92 9.84 3.69
N TYR A 125 5.36 8.78 3.08
CA TYR A 125 6.07 7.71 2.45
C TYR A 125 5.22 7.01 1.37
N GLY A 126 5.81 6.44 0.34
CA GLY A 126 5.13 6.07 -0.90
C GLY A 126 3.76 5.40 -0.79
N ASP A 127 2.78 6.04 -1.35
CA ASP A 127 1.38 5.61 -1.36
C ASP A 127 0.95 5.18 -2.76
N THR A 128 -0.20 4.51 -2.87
CA THR A 128 -0.73 4.13 -4.18
C THR A 128 -2.22 4.49 -4.28
N LEU A 129 -2.59 5.27 -5.30
CA LEU A 129 -3.97 5.51 -5.69
C LEU A 129 -4.34 4.55 -6.83
N ILE A 130 -5.36 3.74 -6.62
CA ILE A 130 -5.80 2.71 -7.56
C ILE A 130 -7.12 3.13 -8.20
N TYR A 131 -7.15 3.12 -9.53
CA TYR A 131 -8.34 3.30 -10.33
C TYR A 131 -8.85 1.95 -10.84
N GLN A 132 -10.11 1.64 -10.58
CA GLN A 132 -10.77 0.40 -10.99
C GLN A 132 -11.90 0.68 -11.96
N VAL A 133 -12.33 -0.33 -12.70
CA VAL A 133 -13.54 -0.26 -13.52
C VAL A 133 -14.76 -0.37 -12.60
N LEU A 134 -15.33 0.77 -12.21
CA LEU A 134 -16.56 0.85 -11.41
C LEU A 134 -17.81 0.68 -12.27
N ASN A 135 -17.79 1.23 -13.48
CA ASN A 135 -18.89 1.13 -14.44
C ASN A 135 -18.32 1.03 -15.86
N ASN A 136 -18.56 -0.08 -16.53
CA ASN A 136 -18.08 -0.35 -17.89
C ASN A 136 -19.15 -0.08 -18.97
N THR A 137 -20.00 0.91 -18.78
CA THR A 137 -20.93 1.37 -19.82
C THR A 137 -20.15 1.90 -21.02
N ALA A 138 -20.61 1.57 -22.22
CA ALA A 138 -19.98 2.03 -23.46
C ALA A 138 -19.85 3.57 -23.49
N GLY A 139 -18.69 4.06 -23.87
CA GLY A 139 -18.37 5.49 -23.88
C GLY A 139 -18.03 6.10 -22.53
N ASN A 140 -18.01 5.34 -21.44
CA ASN A 140 -17.60 5.84 -20.13
C ASN A 140 -16.09 6.05 -20.05
N ALA A 141 -15.67 7.29 -20.21
CA ALA A 141 -14.26 7.68 -20.34
C ALA A 141 -13.42 7.39 -19.09
N THR A 142 -14.05 7.37 -17.91
CA THR A 142 -13.36 7.17 -16.63
C THR A 142 -13.68 5.84 -15.96
N ALA A 143 -14.38 4.94 -16.66
CA ALA A 143 -14.85 3.67 -16.10
C ALA A 143 -15.69 3.83 -14.81
N GLY A 144 -16.43 4.94 -14.71
CA GLY A 144 -17.26 5.27 -13.54
C GLY A 144 -16.55 6.00 -12.41
N ASN A 145 -15.25 6.18 -12.50
CA ASN A 145 -14.52 6.98 -11.53
C ASN A 145 -14.82 8.48 -11.70
N SER A 146 -14.59 9.26 -10.67
CA SER A 146 -14.72 10.72 -10.73
C SER A 146 -13.71 11.36 -11.68
N THR A 147 -14.04 12.55 -12.17
CA THR A 147 -13.11 13.43 -12.91
C THR A 147 -12.55 14.56 -12.04
N GLY A 148 -12.93 14.61 -10.78
CA GLY A 148 -12.59 15.69 -9.85
C GLY A 148 -11.77 15.25 -8.66
N ASP A 149 -11.06 14.13 -8.74
CA ASP A 149 -10.19 13.67 -7.67
C ASP A 149 -8.99 14.59 -7.49
N HIS A 150 -8.58 14.77 -6.23
CA HIS A 150 -7.43 15.57 -5.86
C HIS A 150 -6.50 14.79 -4.94
N TRP A 151 -5.20 14.78 -5.25
CA TRP A 151 -4.17 14.28 -4.36
C TRP A 151 -3.36 15.44 -3.80
N THR A 152 -3.57 15.74 -2.51
CA THR A 152 -3.12 16.99 -1.89
C THR A 152 -1.65 16.99 -1.47
N ASN A 153 -1.05 15.81 -1.27
CA ASN A 153 0.33 15.65 -0.84
C ASN A 153 1.12 14.62 -1.68
N PHE A 154 0.74 14.43 -2.94
CA PHE A 154 1.49 13.58 -3.87
C PHE A 154 2.95 14.00 -3.93
N SER A 155 3.86 13.03 -3.84
CA SER A 155 5.30 13.29 -3.80
C SER A 155 6.08 12.29 -4.65
N LEU A 156 6.76 12.80 -5.67
CA LEU A 156 7.70 12.04 -6.48
C LEU A 156 8.82 11.42 -5.63
N THR A 157 9.34 12.17 -4.67
CA THR A 157 10.47 11.72 -3.83
C THR A 157 10.09 10.64 -2.81
N GLN A 158 8.84 10.58 -2.42
CA GLN A 158 8.32 9.53 -1.53
C GLN A 158 7.99 8.24 -2.31
N GLY A 159 7.85 8.34 -3.64
CA GLY A 159 7.54 7.20 -4.49
C GLY A 159 6.05 6.90 -4.60
N ASP A 160 5.21 7.94 -4.48
CA ASP A 160 3.75 7.81 -4.67
C ASP A 160 3.42 7.33 -6.08
N LYS A 161 2.35 6.55 -6.20
CA LYS A 161 1.97 5.88 -7.45
C LYS A 161 0.50 6.02 -7.76
N ILE A 162 0.19 6.05 -9.05
CA ILE A 162 -1.17 6.04 -9.60
C ILE A 162 -1.29 4.78 -10.45
N ASP A 163 -2.12 3.84 -10.01
CA ASP A 163 -2.40 2.60 -10.71
C ASP A 163 -3.64 2.78 -11.59
N ILE A 164 -3.45 2.65 -12.89
CA ILE A 164 -4.47 2.81 -13.92
C ILE A 164 -4.65 1.53 -14.75
N GLY A 165 -3.99 0.44 -14.37
CA GLY A 165 -3.94 -0.78 -15.18
C GLY A 165 -5.31 -1.30 -15.59
N ASP A 166 -6.26 -1.31 -14.67
CA ASP A 166 -7.63 -1.78 -14.94
C ASP A 166 -8.40 -0.92 -15.96
N LEU A 167 -8.00 0.34 -16.14
CA LEU A 167 -8.70 1.25 -17.05
C LEU A 167 -8.31 1.08 -18.52
N LEU A 168 -7.14 0.50 -18.81
CA LEU A 168 -6.58 0.43 -20.16
C LEU A 168 -7.22 -0.66 -21.00
N VAL A 169 -7.91 -0.27 -22.05
CA VAL A 169 -8.61 -1.18 -22.97
C VAL A 169 -7.74 -1.45 -24.20
N GLY A 170 -7.37 -2.72 -24.40
CA GLY A 170 -6.57 -3.14 -25.56
C GLY A 170 -5.10 -2.69 -25.54
N TRP A 171 -4.59 -2.20 -24.42
CA TRP A 171 -3.18 -1.88 -24.28
C TRP A 171 -2.32 -3.15 -24.24
N ASN A 172 -1.21 -3.15 -24.96
CA ASN A 172 -0.35 -4.31 -25.13
C ASN A 172 0.86 -4.37 -24.18
N GLY A 173 0.89 -3.50 -23.15
CA GLY A 173 1.99 -3.42 -22.19
C GLY A 173 3.22 -2.65 -22.68
N SER A 174 3.18 -2.02 -23.90
CA SER A 174 4.32 -1.28 -24.42
C SER A 174 4.34 0.15 -23.89
N ALA A 175 5.41 0.53 -23.19
CA ALA A 175 5.60 1.89 -22.67
C ALA A 175 5.58 2.95 -23.80
N SER A 176 6.02 2.61 -25.01
CA SER A 176 6.03 3.54 -26.16
C SER A 176 4.61 3.92 -26.64
N THR A 177 3.61 3.14 -26.31
CA THR A 177 2.21 3.39 -26.67
C THR A 177 1.37 3.96 -25.54
N LEU A 178 1.87 3.96 -24.31
CA LEU A 178 1.14 4.44 -23.13
C LEU A 178 0.71 5.90 -23.26
N GLY A 179 1.50 6.74 -23.94
CA GLY A 179 1.16 8.14 -24.23
C GLY A 179 -0.09 8.35 -25.10
N ASN A 180 -0.60 7.30 -25.77
CA ASN A 180 -1.90 7.35 -26.45
C ASN A 180 -3.06 7.31 -25.42
N TYR A 181 -2.84 6.64 -24.30
CA TYR A 181 -3.82 6.42 -23.24
C TYR A 181 -3.78 7.48 -22.16
N VAL A 182 -2.57 7.92 -21.77
CA VAL A 182 -2.36 8.85 -20.66
C VAL A 182 -1.82 10.17 -21.17
N SER A 183 -2.35 11.26 -20.67
CA SER A 183 -1.78 12.59 -20.88
C SER A 183 -1.66 13.36 -19.58
N VAL A 184 -0.64 14.21 -19.53
CA VAL A 184 -0.29 15.04 -18.39
C VAL A 184 -0.31 16.50 -18.85
N SER A 185 -0.99 17.35 -18.11
CA SER A 185 -1.06 18.80 -18.40
C SER A 185 -0.93 19.62 -17.13
N GLN A 186 -0.46 20.85 -17.26
CA GLN A 186 -0.34 21.78 -16.14
C GLN A 186 -1.60 22.66 -16.03
N SER A 187 -2.06 22.88 -14.80
CA SER A 187 -3.14 23.80 -14.48
C SER A 187 -2.73 24.66 -13.28
N GLY A 188 -2.19 25.84 -13.55
CA GLY A 188 -1.57 26.67 -12.52
C GLY A 188 -0.37 25.96 -11.88
N ASN A 189 -0.41 25.77 -10.57
CA ASN A 189 0.62 25.04 -9.82
C ASN A 189 0.38 23.52 -9.76
N ASN A 190 -0.69 23.02 -10.37
CA ASN A 190 -1.12 21.63 -10.29
C ASN A 190 -0.79 20.89 -11.58
N THR A 191 -0.65 19.57 -11.47
CA THR A 191 -0.57 18.66 -12.61
C THR A 191 -1.87 17.87 -12.72
N VAL A 192 -2.48 17.85 -13.91
CA VAL A 192 -3.68 17.08 -14.21
C VAL A 192 -3.30 15.86 -15.05
N ILE A 193 -3.66 14.68 -14.56
CA ILE A 193 -3.52 13.41 -15.26
C ILE A 193 -4.87 13.05 -15.87
N SER A 194 -4.88 12.80 -17.19
CA SER A 194 -6.07 12.42 -17.94
C SER A 194 -5.86 11.09 -18.63
N ILE A 195 -6.93 10.36 -18.84
CA ILE A 195 -6.95 9.05 -19.49
C ILE A 195 -7.87 9.05 -20.72
N ASP A 196 -7.42 8.35 -21.76
CA ASP A 196 -8.21 7.85 -22.85
C ASP A 196 -8.13 6.33 -22.83
N ARG A 197 -9.21 5.65 -22.45
CA ARG A 197 -9.15 4.23 -22.11
C ARG A 197 -8.79 3.31 -23.26
N ASP A 198 -9.10 3.67 -24.52
CA ASP A 198 -8.75 2.90 -25.72
C ASP A 198 -7.66 3.57 -26.58
N GLY A 199 -7.02 4.58 -26.03
CA GLY A 199 -5.85 5.25 -26.64
C GLY A 199 -6.20 5.98 -27.93
N THR A 200 -5.95 5.37 -29.09
CA THR A 200 -6.27 5.96 -30.41
C THR A 200 -7.64 5.50 -30.93
N GLY A 201 -8.39 4.75 -30.14
CA GLY A 201 -9.74 4.30 -30.47
C GLY A 201 -10.75 5.44 -30.46
N ALA A 202 -12.00 5.11 -30.76
CA ALA A 202 -13.10 6.08 -30.79
C ALA A 202 -14.24 5.70 -29.83
N ALA A 203 -14.03 4.66 -29.02
CA ALA A 203 -15.07 4.18 -28.09
C ALA A 203 -15.12 5.01 -26.80
N TYR A 204 -14.00 5.59 -26.41
CA TYR A 204 -13.89 6.43 -25.22
C TYR A 204 -13.30 7.81 -25.61
N THR A 205 -13.49 8.78 -24.73
CA THR A 205 -12.94 10.13 -24.91
C THR A 205 -12.02 10.45 -23.76
N LYS A 206 -10.92 11.17 -24.04
CA LYS A 206 -9.97 11.60 -23.02
C LYS A 206 -10.68 12.42 -21.94
N SER A 207 -10.46 12.02 -20.69
CA SER A 207 -11.05 12.68 -19.52
C SER A 207 -10.05 12.79 -18.38
N ALA A 208 -10.12 13.84 -17.58
CA ALA A 208 -9.30 13.98 -16.38
C ALA A 208 -9.65 12.85 -15.39
N LEU A 209 -8.64 12.36 -14.65
CA LEU A 209 -8.81 11.45 -13.54
C LEU A 209 -8.46 12.14 -12.22
N VAL A 210 -7.24 12.66 -12.11
CA VAL A 210 -6.75 13.22 -10.86
C VAL A 210 -5.93 14.48 -11.09
N THR A 211 -6.07 15.40 -10.16
CA THR A 211 -5.23 16.59 -10.03
C THR A 211 -4.25 16.37 -8.88
N LEU A 212 -2.97 16.51 -9.17
CA LEU A 212 -1.89 16.53 -8.18
C LEU A 212 -1.70 17.98 -7.72
N ASP A 213 -2.12 18.28 -6.50
CA ASP A 213 -2.16 19.64 -5.98
C ASP A 213 -0.75 20.13 -5.63
N ASN A 214 -0.39 21.32 -6.13
CA ASN A 214 0.92 21.95 -5.95
C ASN A 214 2.11 21.11 -6.42
N VAL A 215 1.89 20.22 -7.39
CA VAL A 215 2.93 19.39 -8.01
C VAL A 215 3.11 19.84 -9.46
N GLN A 216 4.34 20.08 -9.84
CA GLN A 216 4.75 20.36 -11.23
C GLN A 216 5.58 19.18 -11.72
N THR A 217 5.04 18.38 -12.63
CA THR A 217 5.72 17.21 -13.18
C THR A 217 5.32 16.98 -14.63
N THR A 218 6.03 16.12 -15.34
CA THR A 218 5.82 15.79 -16.74
C THR A 218 5.37 14.35 -16.92
N TYR A 219 4.83 14.03 -18.11
CA TYR A 219 4.51 12.66 -18.49
C TYR A 219 5.74 11.75 -18.36
N ASP A 220 6.88 12.19 -18.90
CA ASP A 220 8.12 11.40 -18.91
C ASP A 220 8.62 11.12 -17.49
N GLU A 221 8.52 12.08 -16.58
CA GLU A 221 8.91 11.92 -15.20
C GLU A 221 8.00 10.91 -14.48
N LEU A 222 6.69 11.04 -14.63
CA LEU A 222 5.72 10.13 -14.00
C LEU A 222 5.85 8.69 -14.51
N VAL A 223 6.12 8.50 -15.80
CA VAL A 223 6.21 7.16 -16.40
C VAL A 223 7.60 6.53 -16.18
N ASN A 224 8.69 7.28 -16.40
CA ASN A 224 10.05 6.73 -16.29
C ASN A 224 10.44 6.41 -14.85
N GLN A 225 9.89 7.12 -13.86
CA GLN A 225 10.11 6.86 -12.44
C GLN A 225 9.05 5.94 -11.83
N GLN A 226 8.18 5.34 -12.65
CA GLN A 226 7.14 4.40 -12.23
C GLN A 226 6.14 4.97 -11.22
N HIS A 227 5.80 6.25 -11.34
CA HIS A 227 4.71 6.88 -10.61
C HIS A 227 3.34 6.61 -11.24
N ILE A 228 3.30 6.31 -12.54
CA ILE A 228 2.14 5.71 -13.20
C ILE A 228 2.43 4.22 -13.43
N ILE A 229 1.59 3.37 -12.87
CA ILE A 229 1.67 1.92 -13.00
C ILE A 229 0.44 1.36 -13.72
N THR A 230 0.65 0.24 -14.45
CA THR A 230 -0.33 -0.32 -15.39
C THR A 230 -0.36 -1.83 -15.31
#